data_06de551df27fb80fb4ed2e2140a4c670
#
_entry.id   06de551df27fb80fb4ed2e2140a4c670
#
_cell.length_a   1.000
_cell.length_b   1.000
_cell.length_c   1.000
_cell.angle_alpha   90.00
_cell.angle_beta   90.00
_cell.angle_gamma   90.00
#
_symmetry.space_group_name_H-M   'P 1'
#
loop_
_entity.id
_entity.type
_entity.pdbx_description
1 polymer ?
#
loop_
_entity_poly.entity_id
_entity_poly.type
_entity_poly.pdbx_seq_one_letter_code
_entity_poly.pdbx_strand_id
1 'polypeptide(L)'
;MKIQLNEARLAGLPTTKDILEKKYGALGSESRLEFEAKARAWYCAEILKDARKASGMTQCQVAERIGKKREYVALIEKGETDMQLSTFFMLSEAVGLQIQLNY
;
A
#
# COMPACT_ATOMS: atom_id res chain seq x y z
N MET A 1 -13.81 4.51 2.28
CA MET A 1 -12.92 3.65 3.06
C MET A 1 -12.14 4.48 4.05
N LYS A 2 -12.12 4.04 5.27
CA LYS A 2 -11.25 4.62 6.27
C LYS A 2 -9.89 3.93 6.15
N ILE A 3 -8.90 4.61 5.58
CA ILE A 3 -7.53 4.14 5.75
C ILE A 3 -7.15 4.50 7.18
N GLN A 4 -7.37 3.57 8.09
CA GLN A 4 -6.82 3.70 9.43
C GLN A 4 -5.38 3.19 9.37
N LEU A 5 -4.45 4.15 9.40
CA LEU A 5 -3.11 3.82 9.82
C LEU A 5 -3.23 3.24 11.22
N ASN A 6 -2.81 2.01 11.38
CA ASN A 6 -2.76 1.41 12.71
C ASN A 6 -1.60 2.05 13.48
N GLU A 7 -1.90 3.16 14.14
CA GLU A 7 -0.91 3.89 14.93
C GLU A 7 -0.25 3.01 15.99
N ALA A 8 -1.00 2.06 16.54
CA ALA A 8 -0.46 1.11 17.52
C ALA A 8 0.64 0.24 16.88
N ARG A 9 0.45 -0.19 15.64
CA ARG A 9 1.44 -0.98 14.91
C ARG A 9 2.66 -0.15 14.55
N LEU A 10 2.45 1.13 14.20
CA LEU A 10 3.53 2.07 13.92
C LEU A 10 4.26 2.50 15.20
N ALA A 11 3.52 2.74 16.27
CA ALA A 11 4.10 3.09 17.58
C ALA A 11 4.86 1.93 18.22
N GLY A 12 4.55 0.70 17.84
CA GLY A 12 5.25 -0.49 18.29
C GLY A 12 6.61 -0.71 17.62
N LEU A 13 6.99 0.14 16.68
CA LEU A 13 8.31 0.12 16.06
C LEU A 13 9.22 1.07 16.86
N PRO A 14 9.97 0.55 17.86
CA PRO A 14 10.79 1.41 18.70
C PRO A 14 11.88 2.07 17.86
N THR A 15 12.15 3.30 18.14
CA THR A 15 13.25 4.05 17.51
C THR A 15 13.22 4.09 15.98
N THR A 16 12.03 3.91 15.39
CA THR A 16 11.86 3.94 13.94
C THR A 16 12.49 5.19 13.33
N LYS A 17 12.26 6.35 13.96
CA LYS A 17 12.81 7.61 13.50
C LYS A 17 14.34 7.60 13.52
N ASP A 18 14.94 7.14 14.62
CA ASP A 18 16.40 7.09 14.76
C ASP A 18 17.04 6.08 13.82
N ILE A 19 16.43 4.91 13.69
CA ILE A 19 16.89 3.87 12.77
C ILE A 19 16.81 4.37 11.33
N LEU A 20 15.72 5.03 10.97
CA LEU A 20 15.51 5.55 9.63
C LEU A 20 16.49 6.68 9.31
N GLU A 21 16.76 7.57 10.26
CA GLU A 21 17.73 8.65 10.07
C GLU A 21 19.15 8.12 9.88
N LYS A 22 19.53 7.09 10.64
CA LYS A 22 20.84 6.44 10.50
C LYS A 22 20.99 5.69 9.19
N LYS A 23 19.95 4.96 8.78
CA LYS A 23 20.04 4.05 7.65
C LYS A 23 19.73 4.73 6.32
N TYR A 24 18.79 5.68 6.31
CA TYR A 24 18.26 6.28 5.08
C TYR A 24 18.44 7.80 5.00
N GLY A 25 19.08 8.40 5.99
CA GLY A 25 19.33 9.83 6.01
C GLY A 25 18.27 10.64 6.74
N ALA A 26 18.55 11.93 6.89
CA ALA A 26 17.68 12.85 7.59
C ALA A 26 16.36 13.08 6.85
N LEU A 27 15.32 13.47 7.59
CA LEU A 27 14.03 13.87 7.03
C LEU A 27 14.24 14.94 5.96
N GLY A 28 13.62 14.75 4.80
CA GLY A 28 13.72 15.68 3.67
C GLY A 28 14.91 15.42 2.74
N SER A 29 15.84 14.53 3.10
CA SER A 29 16.90 14.14 2.18
C SER A 29 16.31 13.30 1.03
N GLU A 30 16.99 13.32 -0.13
CA GLU A 30 16.54 12.58 -1.30
C GLU A 30 16.41 11.08 -1.03
N SER A 31 17.40 10.48 -0.39
CA SER A 31 17.37 9.06 -0.04
C SER A 31 16.24 8.71 0.92
N ARG A 32 15.92 9.61 1.85
CA ARG A 32 14.82 9.42 2.78
C ARG A 32 13.46 9.53 2.09
N LEU A 33 13.31 10.48 1.16
CA LEU A 33 12.08 10.63 0.39
C LEU A 33 11.82 9.40 -0.49
N GLU A 34 12.86 8.87 -1.12
CA GLU A 34 12.74 7.63 -1.90
C GLU A 34 12.33 6.45 -1.03
N PHE A 35 12.93 6.32 0.14
CA PHE A 35 12.58 5.27 1.08
C PHE A 35 11.12 5.38 1.52
N GLU A 36 10.68 6.58 1.87
CA GLU A 36 9.29 6.81 2.31
C GLU A 36 8.30 6.52 1.20
N ALA A 37 8.62 6.88 -0.05
CA ALA A 37 7.76 6.59 -1.19
C ALA A 37 7.62 5.08 -1.41
N LYS A 38 8.72 4.34 -1.33
CA LYS A 38 8.71 2.88 -1.45
C LYS A 38 7.93 2.21 -0.31
N ALA A 39 8.09 2.72 0.90
CA ALA A 39 7.39 2.21 2.06
C ALA A 39 5.87 2.41 1.92
N ARG A 40 5.45 3.56 1.39
CA ARG A 40 4.03 3.84 1.13
C ARG A 40 3.47 2.95 0.05
N ALA A 41 4.23 2.72 -1.02
CA ALA A 41 3.81 1.82 -2.09
C ALA A 41 3.61 0.40 -1.58
N TRP A 42 4.54 -0.09 -0.78
CA TRP A 42 4.42 -1.39 -0.13
C TRP A 42 3.20 -1.47 0.78
N TYR A 43 2.98 -0.43 1.57
CA TYR A 43 1.85 -0.37 2.50
C TYR A 43 0.51 -0.39 1.75
N CYS A 44 0.38 0.38 0.68
CA CYS A 44 -0.82 0.39 -0.15
C CYS A 44 -1.08 -0.99 -0.77
N ALA A 45 -0.03 -1.66 -1.22
CA ALA A 45 -0.14 -3.01 -1.76
C ALA A 45 -0.64 -4.00 -0.71
N GLU A 46 -0.16 -3.90 0.52
CA GLU A 46 -0.62 -4.75 1.63
C GLU A 46 -2.10 -4.51 1.95
N ILE A 47 -2.54 -3.26 1.96
CA ILE A 47 -3.95 -2.91 2.18
C ILE A 47 -4.83 -3.57 1.12
N LEU A 48 -4.46 -3.47 -0.14
CA LEU A 48 -5.22 -4.06 -1.25
C LEU A 48 -5.27 -5.60 -1.14
N LYS A 49 -4.14 -6.21 -0.84
CA LYS A 49 -4.03 -7.65 -0.67
C LYS A 49 -4.91 -8.15 0.48
N ASP A 50 -4.84 -7.48 1.62
CA ASP A 50 -5.63 -7.85 2.79
C ASP A 50 -7.13 -7.68 2.52
N ALA A 51 -7.51 -6.60 1.86
CA ALA A 51 -8.90 -6.36 1.48
C ALA A 51 -9.42 -7.40 0.50
N ARG A 52 -8.58 -7.79 -0.47
CA ARG A 52 -8.93 -8.87 -1.41
C ARG A 52 -9.19 -10.17 -0.66
N LYS A 53 -8.31 -10.56 0.25
CA LYS A 53 -8.46 -11.77 1.04
C LYS A 53 -9.68 -11.72 1.95
N ALA A 54 -9.93 -10.57 2.58
CA ALA A 54 -11.09 -10.37 3.43
C ALA A 54 -12.40 -10.49 2.65
N SER A 55 -12.39 -10.11 1.38
CA SER A 55 -13.55 -10.24 0.48
C SER A 55 -13.70 -11.65 -0.12
N GLY A 56 -12.77 -12.55 0.18
CA GLY A 56 -12.79 -13.92 -0.35
C GLY A 56 -12.46 -14.00 -1.84
N MET A 57 -11.84 -12.99 -2.40
CA MET A 57 -11.54 -12.93 -3.83
C MET A 57 -10.15 -13.45 -4.14
N THR A 58 -10.02 -14.13 -5.26
CA THR A 58 -8.71 -14.50 -5.81
C THR A 58 -8.13 -13.35 -6.64
N GLN A 59 -6.83 -13.40 -6.91
CA GLN A 59 -6.20 -12.43 -7.80
C GLN A 59 -6.83 -12.45 -9.19
N CYS A 60 -7.20 -13.63 -9.68
CA CYS A 60 -7.90 -13.78 -10.97
C CYS A 60 -9.23 -13.04 -10.98
N GLN A 61 -10.01 -13.16 -9.91
CA GLN A 61 -11.30 -12.49 -9.81
C GLN A 61 -11.18 -10.98 -9.80
N VAL A 62 -10.20 -10.47 -9.07
CA VAL A 62 -9.92 -9.02 -9.05
C VAL A 62 -9.48 -8.55 -10.43
N ALA A 63 -8.56 -9.28 -11.06
CA ALA A 63 -8.07 -8.95 -12.40
C ALA A 63 -9.22 -8.91 -13.42
N GLU A 64 -10.13 -9.86 -13.34
CA GLU A 64 -11.30 -9.92 -14.20
C GLU A 64 -12.20 -8.68 -14.03
N ARG A 65 -12.41 -8.24 -12.80
CA ARG A 65 -13.22 -7.05 -12.52
C ARG A 65 -12.64 -5.76 -13.10
N ILE A 66 -11.32 -5.66 -13.16
CA ILE A 66 -10.65 -4.45 -13.66
C ILE A 66 -10.19 -4.59 -15.11
N GLY A 67 -10.50 -5.70 -15.77
CA GLY A 67 -10.12 -5.94 -17.16
C GLY A 67 -8.64 -6.11 -17.39
N LYS A 68 -7.94 -6.66 -16.41
CA LYS A 68 -6.49 -6.91 -16.47
C LYS A 68 -6.19 -8.39 -16.28
N LYS A 69 -4.93 -8.77 -16.45
CA LYS A 69 -4.48 -10.13 -16.22
C LYS A 69 -4.11 -10.34 -14.75
N ARG A 70 -4.17 -11.60 -14.29
CA ARG A 70 -3.79 -11.94 -12.91
C ARG A 70 -2.38 -11.46 -12.58
N GLU A 71 -1.45 -11.55 -13.51
CA GLU A 71 -0.06 -11.13 -13.33
C GLU A 71 0.05 -9.65 -12.96
N TYR A 72 -0.84 -8.84 -13.50
CA TYR A 72 -0.91 -7.42 -13.17
C TYR A 72 -1.24 -7.21 -11.70
N VAL A 73 -2.26 -7.90 -11.20
CA VAL A 73 -2.66 -7.84 -9.79
C VAL A 73 -1.55 -8.38 -8.89
N ALA A 74 -0.95 -9.51 -9.28
CA ALA A 74 0.15 -10.12 -8.52
C ALA A 74 1.35 -9.17 -8.41
N LEU A 75 1.68 -8.47 -9.49
CA LEU A 75 2.77 -7.50 -9.50
C LEU A 75 2.51 -6.34 -8.53
N ILE A 76 1.28 -5.82 -8.53
CA ILE A 76 0.91 -4.73 -7.62
C ILE A 76 0.94 -5.20 -6.17
N GLU A 77 0.45 -6.40 -5.87
CA GLU A 77 0.43 -6.93 -4.51
C GLU A 77 1.82 -7.24 -3.96
N LYS A 78 2.81 -7.37 -4.82
CA LYS A 78 4.21 -7.49 -4.38
C LYS A 78 4.71 -6.25 -3.66
N GLY A 79 4.16 -5.08 -4.00
CA GLY A 79 4.53 -3.82 -3.35
C GLY A 79 5.89 -3.26 -3.76
N GLU A 80 6.52 -3.82 -4.78
CA GLU A 80 7.82 -3.37 -5.28
C GLU A 80 7.72 -2.29 -6.34
N THR A 81 6.56 -2.16 -6.95
CA THR A 81 6.30 -1.22 -8.05
C THR A 81 5.48 -0.05 -7.54
N ASP A 82 5.88 1.14 -7.92
CA ASP A 82 5.09 2.33 -7.63
C ASP A 82 3.75 2.24 -8.37
N MET A 83 2.69 2.64 -7.67
CA MET A 83 1.33 2.51 -8.18
C MET A 83 0.74 3.90 -8.35
N GLN A 84 0.13 4.14 -9.52
CA GLN A 84 -0.62 5.37 -9.73
C GLN A 84 -1.82 5.43 -8.81
N LEU A 85 -2.17 6.61 -8.36
CA LEU A 85 -3.31 6.82 -7.48
C LEU A 85 -4.62 6.32 -8.11
N SER A 86 -4.78 6.52 -9.41
CA SER A 86 -5.93 6.01 -10.15
C SER A 86 -6.03 4.49 -10.10
N THR A 87 -4.89 3.82 -10.19
CA THR A 87 -4.82 2.35 -10.08
C THR A 87 -5.22 1.89 -8.69
N PHE A 88 -4.74 2.57 -7.66
CA PHE A 88 -5.10 2.27 -6.29
C PHE A 88 -6.61 2.39 -6.06
N PHE A 89 -7.23 3.45 -6.54
CA PHE A 89 -8.68 3.64 -6.41
C PHE A 89 -9.47 2.58 -7.19
N MET A 90 -9.02 2.23 -8.39
CA MET A 90 -9.66 1.20 -9.21
C MET A 90 -9.63 -0.16 -8.51
N LEU A 91 -8.48 -0.55 -7.98
CA LEU A 91 -8.32 -1.81 -7.25
C LEU A 91 -9.10 -1.80 -5.93
N SER A 92 -9.11 -0.66 -5.23
CA SER A 92 -9.87 -0.50 -4.00
C SER A 92 -11.35 -0.74 -4.22
N GLU A 93 -11.91 -0.18 -5.27
CA GLU A 93 -13.30 -0.38 -5.64
C GLU A 93 -13.57 -1.85 -5.98
N ALA A 94 -12.68 -2.49 -6.72
CA ALA A 94 -12.84 -3.88 -7.11
C ALA A 94 -12.89 -4.84 -5.93
N VAL A 95 -12.14 -4.55 -4.86
CA VAL A 95 -12.10 -5.40 -3.65
C VAL A 95 -13.06 -4.93 -2.54
N GLY A 96 -13.91 -3.95 -2.83
CA GLY A 96 -14.92 -3.47 -1.88
C GLY A 96 -14.39 -2.53 -0.81
N LEU A 97 -13.22 -1.95 -1.02
CA LEU A 97 -12.65 -0.97 -0.12
C LEU A 97 -13.25 0.41 -0.34
N GLN A 98 -13.75 1.02 0.71
CA GLN A 98 -14.19 2.42 0.69
C GLN A 98 -13.08 3.30 1.25
N ILE A 99 -12.61 4.25 0.45
CA ILE A 99 -11.56 5.18 0.87
C ILE A 99 -12.21 6.43 1.43
N GLN A 100 -11.92 6.71 2.70
CA GLN A 100 -12.35 7.92 3.37
C GLN A 100 -11.14 8.72 3.81
N LEU A 101 -10.96 9.90 3.22
CA LEU A 101 -9.87 10.80 3.56
C LEU A 101 -10.35 11.75 4.66
N ASN A 102 -9.72 11.65 5.82
CA ASN A 102 -9.99 12.56 6.94
C ASN A 102 -8.86 13.58 7.03
N TYR A 103 -9.25 14.85 7.04
CA TYR A 103 -8.32 15.95 7.26
C TYR A 103 -8.16 16.25 8.75
#